data_a482541ee370b595a6a380cb3bf05f2a
#
_entry.id   a482541ee370b595a6a380cb3bf05f2a
#
_cell.length_a   1.000
_cell.length_b   1.000
_cell.length_c   1.000
_cell.angle_alpha   90.00
_cell.angle_beta   90.00
_cell.angle_gamma   90.00
#
_symmetry.space_group_name_H-M   'P 1'
#
loop_
_entity.id
_entity.type
_entity.pdbx_description
1 polymer ?
#
loop_
_entity_poly.entity_id
_entity_poly.type
_entity_poly.pdbx_seq_one_letter_code
_entity_poly.pdbx_strand_id
1 'polypeptide(L)'
;MVDQNSFKDPVLARGLIESIQALAPEHATLMEVCGTHTVAIARNGIRSLMPEGCRLASGPGCPVCVTSNHDIDTVIALSRVPNVIITTFGDMTRVPGSTSSLLKEQAAGRDIRIVYSPLDALTVAKENPTHPVIFVGVGFETTTPLVAMAIKRAKAMGLANFSVYAAHKNMPGALDVLMGDPELKVNALILPGHVSTIIGMKPYQFLAEKYHIPGVITGFEPLDVLEGIAMIMRQLHEGRAEIENAYARGVMPEGNPVALAAIDEVFDTCTVTWRGLGPIEGSGYRIRDEFADFDAMRVHEVEVEPTIEPKGCRCGDVLRGIMAPSECPLFRKVCTPENPVGPCMVSSEGSCAAYFRYY
;
A
#
# COMPACT_ATOMS: atom_id res chain seq x y z
N MET A 1 -16.64 -26.31 2.49
CA MET A 1 -15.99 -25.38 3.44
C MET A 1 -14.54 -25.82 3.53
N VAL A 2 -13.60 -24.96 3.17
CA VAL A 2 -12.16 -25.25 3.32
C VAL A 2 -11.89 -25.21 4.82
N ASP A 3 -11.26 -26.28 5.36
CA ASP A 3 -10.89 -26.32 6.77
C ASP A 3 -9.82 -25.24 7.02
N GLN A 4 -10.13 -24.26 7.87
CA GLN A 4 -9.21 -23.16 8.21
C GLN A 4 -7.90 -23.66 8.84
N ASN A 5 -7.87 -24.86 9.40
CA ASN A 5 -6.66 -25.48 9.94
C ASN A 5 -5.72 -25.97 8.84
N SER A 6 -6.21 -26.21 7.61
CA SER A 6 -5.37 -26.67 6.49
C SER A 6 -4.28 -25.68 6.10
N PHE A 7 -4.48 -24.37 6.33
CA PHE A 7 -3.49 -23.32 6.03
C PHE A 7 -2.37 -23.17 7.07
N LYS A 8 -2.39 -24.00 8.13
CA LYS A 8 -1.39 -24.03 9.21
C LYS A 8 -0.85 -25.44 9.44
N ASP A 9 -1.05 -26.35 8.49
CA ASP A 9 -0.60 -27.73 8.60
C ASP A 9 0.94 -27.79 8.61
N PRO A 10 1.55 -28.30 9.69
CA PRO A 10 3.02 -28.35 9.81
C PRO A 10 3.68 -29.37 8.88
N VAL A 11 2.93 -30.37 8.39
CA VAL A 11 3.45 -31.37 7.45
C VAL A 11 3.58 -30.74 6.07
N LEU A 12 2.55 -30.03 5.62
CA LEU A 12 2.58 -29.28 4.36
C LEU A 12 3.65 -28.18 4.41
N ALA A 13 3.75 -27.44 5.52
CA ALA A 13 4.77 -26.42 5.70
C ALA A 13 6.19 -27.01 5.55
N ARG A 14 6.47 -28.17 6.16
CA ARG A 14 7.76 -28.84 6.04
C ARG A 14 8.07 -29.22 4.60
N GLY A 15 7.13 -29.80 3.87
CA GLY A 15 7.32 -30.17 2.46
C GLY A 15 7.60 -28.95 1.57
N LEU A 16 6.95 -27.82 1.83
CA LEU A 16 7.23 -26.58 1.11
C LEU A 16 8.63 -26.03 1.44
N ILE A 17 9.03 -26.05 2.72
CA ILE A 17 10.37 -25.61 3.13
C ILE A 17 11.46 -26.48 2.50
N GLU A 18 11.28 -27.81 2.49
CA GLU A 18 12.20 -28.75 1.82
C GLU A 18 12.30 -28.44 0.32
N SER A 19 11.18 -28.16 -0.34
CA SER A 19 11.15 -27.77 -1.76
C SER A 19 11.88 -26.44 -2.00
N ILE A 20 11.65 -25.43 -1.14
CA ILE A 20 12.35 -24.14 -1.19
C ILE A 20 13.86 -24.34 -1.08
N GLN A 21 14.30 -25.16 -0.11
CA GLN A 21 15.73 -25.43 0.10
C GLN A 21 16.37 -26.18 -1.07
N ALA A 22 15.64 -27.14 -1.66
CA ALA A 22 16.16 -27.95 -2.77
C ALA A 22 16.27 -27.20 -4.09
N LEU A 23 15.41 -26.20 -4.33
CA LEU A 23 15.32 -25.45 -5.60
C LEU A 23 15.99 -24.08 -5.54
N ALA A 24 16.42 -23.63 -4.36
CA ALA A 24 16.99 -22.30 -4.20
C ALA A 24 18.30 -22.15 -4.98
N PRO A 25 18.48 -21.04 -5.71
CA PRO A 25 19.78 -20.69 -6.27
C PRO A 25 20.74 -20.25 -5.16
N GLU A 26 22.04 -20.19 -5.46
CA GLU A 26 23.07 -19.74 -4.51
C GLU A 26 22.77 -18.36 -3.91
N HIS A 27 22.24 -17.45 -4.73
CA HIS A 27 21.84 -16.12 -4.29
C HIS A 27 20.53 -15.70 -4.94
N ALA A 28 19.57 -15.23 -4.14
CA ALA A 28 18.34 -14.59 -4.63
C ALA A 28 17.78 -13.57 -3.64
N THR A 29 17.22 -12.50 -4.18
CA THR A 29 16.39 -11.55 -3.41
C THR A 29 14.97 -11.63 -3.94
N LEU A 30 14.03 -12.05 -3.10
CA LEU A 30 12.60 -12.03 -3.36
C LEU A 30 12.02 -10.81 -2.65
N MET A 31 11.24 -10.00 -3.35
CA MET A 31 10.63 -8.80 -2.76
C MET A 31 9.13 -8.97 -2.64
N GLU A 32 8.62 -8.85 -1.42
CA GLU A 32 7.18 -8.68 -1.20
C GLU A 32 6.76 -7.22 -1.45
N VAL A 33 5.66 -7.02 -2.17
CA VAL A 33 5.11 -5.70 -2.49
C VAL A 33 3.70 -5.51 -1.93
N CYS A 34 3.48 -6.01 -0.71
CA CYS A 34 2.26 -5.86 0.07
C CYS A 34 2.58 -5.80 1.55
N GLY A 35 2.11 -4.76 2.25
CA GLY A 35 2.35 -4.62 3.69
C GLY A 35 1.79 -5.77 4.52
N THR A 36 0.66 -6.35 4.13
CA THR A 36 0.10 -7.55 4.78
C THR A 36 1.06 -8.75 4.64
N HIS A 37 1.73 -8.93 3.50
CA HIS A 37 2.78 -9.95 3.36
C HIS A 37 3.98 -9.67 4.26
N THR A 38 4.43 -8.40 4.35
CA THR A 38 5.51 -8.01 5.26
C THR A 38 5.22 -8.44 6.69
N VAL A 39 3.99 -8.18 7.16
CA VAL A 39 3.54 -8.60 8.50
C VAL A 39 3.41 -10.11 8.63
N ALA A 40 2.83 -10.80 7.64
CA ALA A 40 2.65 -12.25 7.67
C ALA A 40 4.00 -12.98 7.72
N ILE A 41 4.96 -12.56 6.89
CA ILE A 41 6.33 -13.08 6.86
C ILE A 41 7.03 -12.86 8.20
N ALA A 42 6.94 -11.65 8.75
CA ALA A 42 7.58 -11.31 10.02
C ALA A 42 6.97 -12.09 11.20
N ARG A 43 5.64 -12.07 11.31
CA ARG A 43 4.89 -12.71 12.39
C ARG A 43 5.09 -14.23 12.46
N ASN A 44 5.22 -14.88 11.30
CA ASN A 44 5.37 -16.33 11.21
C ASN A 44 6.84 -16.77 11.07
N GLY A 45 7.80 -15.86 11.17
CA GLY A 45 9.23 -16.17 11.11
C GLY A 45 9.70 -16.73 9.76
N ILE A 46 8.96 -16.52 8.67
CA ILE A 46 9.26 -17.09 7.35
C ILE A 46 10.64 -16.66 6.85
N ARG A 47 11.07 -15.44 7.19
CA ARG A 47 12.39 -14.93 6.81
C ARG A 47 13.54 -15.80 7.29
N SER A 48 13.42 -16.40 8.48
CA SER A 48 14.44 -17.29 9.04
C SER A 48 14.45 -18.70 8.43
N LEU A 49 13.43 -19.03 7.63
CA LEU A 49 13.33 -20.32 6.92
C LEU A 49 13.98 -20.28 5.54
N MET A 50 14.38 -19.08 5.08
CA MET A 50 15.01 -18.94 3.77
C MET A 50 16.40 -19.59 3.74
N PRO A 51 16.77 -20.25 2.62
CA PRO A 51 18.11 -20.80 2.44
C PRO A 51 19.20 -19.71 2.54
N GLU A 52 20.41 -20.15 2.90
CA GLU A 52 21.57 -19.25 2.88
C GLU A 52 21.77 -18.62 1.48
N GLY A 53 22.08 -17.33 1.43
CA GLY A 53 22.16 -16.57 0.17
C GLY A 53 20.82 -16.08 -0.37
N CYS A 54 19.70 -16.62 0.09
CA CYS A 54 18.36 -16.16 -0.31
C CYS A 54 17.76 -15.24 0.75
N ARG A 55 17.27 -14.07 0.33
CA ARG A 55 16.65 -13.09 1.26
C ARG A 55 15.28 -12.64 0.80
N LEU A 56 14.45 -12.28 1.77
CA LEU A 56 13.20 -11.57 1.54
C LEU A 56 13.42 -10.08 1.77
N ALA A 57 13.04 -9.23 0.83
CA ALA A 57 13.10 -7.77 0.92
C ALA A 57 11.68 -7.20 0.92
N SER A 58 11.45 -6.15 1.69
CA SER A 58 10.17 -5.44 1.68
C SER A 58 10.20 -4.34 0.62
N GLY A 59 9.14 -4.27 -0.20
CA GLY A 59 8.93 -3.27 -1.22
C GLY A 59 7.84 -2.25 -0.85
N PRO A 60 7.38 -1.42 -1.81
CA PRO A 60 6.46 -0.31 -1.58
C PRO A 60 4.99 -0.77 -1.44
N GLY A 61 4.73 -1.78 -0.60
CA GLY A 61 3.43 -2.45 -0.48
C GLY A 61 2.45 -1.86 0.54
N CYS A 62 2.82 -0.79 1.26
CA CYS A 62 1.95 -0.14 2.24
C CYS A 62 1.53 1.25 1.73
N PRO A 63 0.22 1.51 1.49
CA PRO A 63 -0.23 2.78 0.92
C PRO A 63 0.10 3.99 1.80
N VAL A 64 -0.02 3.86 3.12
CA VAL A 64 0.36 4.92 4.07
C VAL A 64 1.85 5.24 3.96
N CYS A 65 2.68 4.20 3.81
CA CYS A 65 4.13 4.35 3.76
C CYS A 65 4.62 5.07 2.50
N VAL A 66 3.94 4.86 1.37
CA VAL A 66 4.31 5.45 0.07
C VAL A 66 3.63 6.79 -0.23
N THR A 67 2.72 7.23 0.64
CA THR A 67 2.10 8.56 0.54
C THR A 67 3.18 9.63 0.73
N SER A 68 3.27 10.59 -0.18
CA SER A 68 4.28 11.63 -0.16
C SER A 68 4.12 12.59 1.02
N ASN A 69 5.19 13.26 1.46
CA ASN A 69 5.06 14.30 2.47
C ASN A 69 4.16 15.43 1.99
N HIS A 70 4.22 15.77 0.71
CA HIS A 70 3.33 16.78 0.12
C HIS A 70 1.85 16.41 0.29
N ASP A 71 1.46 15.15 0.05
CA ASP A 71 0.09 14.70 0.29
C ASP A 71 -0.31 14.88 1.76
N ILE A 72 0.60 14.53 2.69
CA ILE A 72 0.35 14.69 4.14
C ILE A 72 0.20 16.18 4.51
N ASP A 73 1.09 17.03 4.01
CA ASP A 73 1.05 18.48 4.26
C ASP A 73 -0.23 19.11 3.66
N THR A 74 -0.68 18.61 2.49
CA THR A 74 -1.95 19.03 1.88
C THR A 74 -3.15 18.66 2.75
N VAL A 75 -3.17 17.45 3.28
CA VAL A 75 -4.24 16.98 4.19
C VAL A 75 -4.24 17.81 5.49
N ILE A 76 -3.07 18.17 6.01
CA ILE A 76 -2.93 19.07 7.16
C ILE A 76 -3.48 20.47 6.81
N ALA A 77 -3.13 21.01 5.65
CA ALA A 77 -3.68 22.30 5.19
C ALA A 77 -5.21 22.26 5.04
N LEU A 78 -5.77 21.21 4.45
CA LEU A 78 -7.20 20.99 4.35
C LEU A 78 -7.88 20.93 5.72
N SER A 79 -7.24 20.36 6.74
CA SER A 79 -7.78 20.29 8.10
C SER A 79 -7.92 21.66 8.78
N ARG A 80 -7.24 22.70 8.27
CA ARG A 80 -7.25 24.06 8.76
C ARG A 80 -8.32 24.93 8.09
N VAL A 81 -9.02 24.44 7.07
CA VAL A 81 -10.17 25.11 6.45
C VAL A 81 -11.24 25.36 7.54
N PRO A 82 -11.87 26.54 7.57
CA PRO A 82 -12.88 26.86 8.58
C PRO A 82 -14.04 25.84 8.58
N ASN A 83 -14.41 25.37 9.76
CA ASN A 83 -15.54 24.45 10.00
C ASN A 83 -15.45 23.10 9.23
N VAL A 84 -14.29 22.75 8.68
CA VAL A 84 -14.13 21.46 8.00
C VAL A 84 -14.12 20.30 9.00
N ILE A 85 -14.68 19.18 8.58
CA ILE A 85 -14.54 17.88 9.23
C ILE A 85 -13.66 17.02 8.32
N ILE A 86 -12.50 16.60 8.80
CA ILE A 86 -11.67 15.61 8.11
C ILE A 86 -12.07 14.22 8.56
N THR A 87 -12.34 13.34 7.62
CA THR A 87 -12.59 11.93 7.87
C THR A 87 -11.47 11.09 7.25
N THR A 88 -10.89 10.15 7.99
CA THR A 88 -9.74 9.37 7.52
C THR A 88 -9.62 8.04 8.25
N PHE A 89 -8.78 7.16 7.74
CA PHE A 89 -8.39 5.92 8.43
C PHE A 89 -7.41 6.21 9.56
N GLY A 90 -7.47 5.40 10.63
CA GLY A 90 -6.77 5.66 11.88
C GLY A 90 -5.26 5.88 11.76
N ASP A 91 -4.57 5.08 10.93
CA ASP A 91 -3.11 5.22 10.74
C ASP A 91 -2.72 6.61 10.22
N MET A 92 -3.54 7.17 9.32
CA MET A 92 -3.27 8.50 8.72
C MET A 92 -3.21 9.63 9.75
N THR A 93 -3.90 9.51 10.88
CA THR A 93 -3.90 10.57 11.91
C THR A 93 -2.52 10.79 12.52
N ARG A 94 -1.70 9.75 12.59
CA ARG A 94 -0.37 9.77 13.23
C ARG A 94 0.79 9.99 12.26
N VAL A 95 0.55 9.98 10.94
CA VAL A 95 1.62 10.19 9.96
C VAL A 95 2.16 11.61 10.11
N PRO A 96 3.47 11.77 10.35
CA PRO A 96 4.06 13.10 10.43
C PRO A 96 4.19 13.73 9.04
N GLY A 97 3.69 14.95 8.90
CA GLY A 97 4.02 15.86 7.82
C GLY A 97 5.25 16.68 8.16
N SER A 98 5.50 17.76 7.39
CA SER A 98 6.67 18.61 7.55
C SER A 98 6.70 19.34 8.89
N THR A 99 5.56 19.84 9.37
CA THR A 99 5.46 20.66 10.58
C THR A 99 4.47 20.12 11.61
N SER A 100 3.49 19.32 11.18
CA SER A 100 2.38 18.86 12.03
C SER A 100 1.97 17.41 11.68
N SER A 101 0.86 16.97 12.24
CA SER A 101 0.13 15.74 11.85
C SER A 101 -1.35 15.93 12.16
N LEU A 102 -2.23 15.14 11.55
CA LEU A 102 -3.66 15.23 11.87
C LEU A 102 -3.96 15.06 13.37
N LEU A 103 -3.20 14.24 14.08
CA LEU A 103 -3.33 14.08 15.53
C LEU A 103 -2.98 15.37 16.27
N LYS A 104 -1.96 16.10 15.84
CA LYS A 104 -1.61 17.42 16.43
C LYS A 104 -2.66 18.47 16.07
N GLU A 105 -3.17 18.46 14.85
CA GLU A 105 -4.26 19.37 14.45
C GLU A 105 -5.54 19.08 15.25
N GLN A 106 -5.85 17.81 15.52
CA GLN A 106 -6.96 17.42 16.40
C GLN A 106 -6.76 17.95 17.84
N ALA A 107 -5.55 17.80 18.37
CA ALA A 107 -5.21 18.36 19.69
C ALA A 107 -5.29 19.90 19.73
N ALA A 108 -5.12 20.57 18.58
CA ALA A 108 -5.29 22.01 18.40
C ALA A 108 -6.78 22.42 18.17
N GLY A 109 -7.71 21.48 18.29
CA GLY A 109 -9.15 21.73 18.20
C GLY A 109 -9.77 21.58 16.80
N ARG A 110 -9.05 20.98 15.84
CA ARG A 110 -9.62 20.66 14.51
C ARG A 110 -10.48 19.40 14.61
N ASP A 111 -11.55 19.34 13.79
CA ASP A 111 -12.47 18.19 13.78
C ASP A 111 -11.91 17.09 12.84
N ILE A 112 -11.21 16.14 13.45
CA ILE A 112 -10.65 14.97 12.75
C ILE A 112 -11.37 13.72 13.25
N ARG A 113 -12.02 12.99 12.35
CA ARG A 113 -12.81 11.80 12.70
C ARG A 113 -12.24 10.55 12.03
N ILE A 114 -11.99 9.52 12.81
CA ILE A 114 -11.59 8.21 12.30
C ILE A 114 -12.83 7.48 11.81
N VAL A 115 -12.75 6.99 10.57
CA VAL A 115 -13.80 6.17 9.93
C VAL A 115 -13.21 4.85 9.46
N TYR A 116 -14.06 3.83 9.32
CA TYR A 116 -13.65 2.51 8.86
C TYR A 116 -14.03 2.25 7.40
N SER A 117 -14.83 3.14 6.83
CA SER A 117 -15.26 3.08 5.44
C SER A 117 -15.44 4.50 4.88
N PRO A 118 -15.19 4.74 3.59
CA PRO A 118 -15.56 6.01 2.96
C PRO A 118 -17.09 6.25 2.98
N LEU A 119 -17.90 5.19 3.14
CA LEU A 119 -19.35 5.33 3.31
C LEU A 119 -19.73 5.91 4.68
N ASP A 120 -18.92 5.71 5.72
CA ASP A 120 -19.14 6.34 7.03
C ASP A 120 -18.98 7.85 6.94
N ALA A 121 -18.07 8.32 6.08
CA ALA A 121 -17.89 9.75 5.81
C ALA A 121 -19.14 10.41 5.19
N LEU A 122 -19.93 9.66 4.40
CA LEU A 122 -21.23 10.15 3.90
C LEU A 122 -22.24 10.32 5.03
N THR A 123 -22.22 9.44 6.02
CA THR A 123 -23.07 9.56 7.22
C THR A 123 -22.68 10.82 7.98
N VAL A 124 -21.37 11.05 8.18
CA VAL A 124 -20.86 12.27 8.81
C VAL A 124 -21.33 13.52 8.03
N ALA A 125 -21.24 13.52 6.69
CA ALA A 125 -21.69 14.65 5.86
C ALA A 125 -23.19 14.92 5.98
N LYS A 126 -23.99 13.86 6.00
CA LYS A 126 -25.45 13.96 6.17
C LYS A 126 -25.84 14.54 7.54
N GLU A 127 -25.14 14.13 8.59
CA GLU A 127 -25.41 14.59 9.96
C GLU A 127 -24.89 16.01 10.24
N ASN A 128 -23.98 16.54 9.40
CA ASN A 128 -23.36 17.85 9.54
C ASN A 128 -23.53 18.69 8.27
N PRO A 129 -24.77 19.03 7.85
CA PRO A 129 -25.04 19.62 6.53
C PRO A 129 -24.44 21.01 6.32
N THR A 130 -24.06 21.70 7.37
CA THR A 130 -23.44 23.04 7.32
C THR A 130 -21.90 23.02 7.38
N HIS A 131 -21.31 21.83 7.51
CA HIS A 131 -19.86 21.65 7.59
C HIS A 131 -19.35 20.95 6.35
N PRO A 132 -18.31 21.44 5.69
CA PRO A 132 -17.60 20.66 4.68
C PRO A 132 -17.02 19.38 5.31
N VAL A 133 -17.21 18.24 4.66
CA VAL A 133 -16.66 16.96 5.09
C VAL A 133 -15.71 16.46 4.01
N ILE A 134 -14.44 16.32 4.34
CA ILE A 134 -13.41 15.84 3.43
C ILE A 134 -13.00 14.42 3.86
N PHE A 135 -13.15 13.46 2.95
CA PHE A 135 -12.59 12.13 3.14
C PHE A 135 -11.17 12.07 2.56
N VAL A 136 -10.20 11.66 3.36
CA VAL A 136 -8.81 11.45 2.93
C VAL A 136 -8.68 10.05 2.35
N GLY A 137 -8.70 9.97 1.03
CA GLY A 137 -8.63 8.74 0.26
C GLY A 137 -7.19 8.29 0.03
N VAL A 138 -6.64 7.49 0.95
CA VAL A 138 -5.33 6.85 0.82
C VAL A 138 -5.51 5.36 0.66
N GLY A 139 -4.87 4.76 -0.34
CA GLY A 139 -4.98 3.34 -0.62
C GLY A 139 -4.40 2.95 -1.97
N PHE A 140 -4.47 1.67 -2.26
CA PHE A 140 -4.24 1.10 -3.58
C PHE A 140 -5.58 0.73 -4.23
N GLU A 141 -5.53 -0.08 -5.27
CA GLU A 141 -6.71 -0.54 -6.01
C GLU A 141 -7.74 -1.26 -5.11
N THR A 142 -7.34 -1.76 -3.95
CA THR A 142 -8.23 -2.38 -2.97
C THR A 142 -9.27 -1.42 -2.37
N THR A 143 -8.92 -0.15 -2.19
CA THR A 143 -9.76 0.86 -1.54
C THR A 143 -10.42 1.81 -2.54
N THR A 144 -9.81 2.03 -3.69
CA THR A 144 -10.27 2.95 -4.73
C THR A 144 -11.71 2.69 -5.19
N PRO A 145 -12.16 1.42 -5.41
CA PRO A 145 -13.55 1.15 -5.83
C PRO A 145 -14.59 1.64 -4.83
N LEU A 146 -14.32 1.46 -3.54
CA LEU A 146 -15.27 1.87 -2.50
C LEU A 146 -15.35 3.40 -2.37
N VAL A 147 -14.24 4.10 -2.62
CA VAL A 147 -14.22 5.57 -2.69
C VAL A 147 -14.98 6.07 -3.92
N ALA A 148 -14.81 5.41 -5.08
CA ALA A 148 -15.63 5.68 -6.27
C ALA A 148 -17.13 5.53 -5.98
N MET A 149 -17.51 4.45 -5.31
CA MET A 149 -18.90 4.23 -4.90
C MET A 149 -19.39 5.28 -3.92
N ALA A 150 -18.55 5.75 -3.00
CA ALA A 150 -18.91 6.83 -2.07
C ALA A 150 -19.20 8.13 -2.82
N ILE A 151 -18.35 8.51 -3.78
CA ILE A 151 -18.54 9.69 -4.63
C ILE A 151 -19.87 9.59 -5.42
N LYS A 152 -20.11 8.46 -6.10
CA LYS A 152 -21.36 8.21 -6.83
C LYS A 152 -22.57 8.30 -5.93
N ARG A 153 -22.50 7.71 -4.73
CA ARG A 153 -23.58 7.74 -3.74
C ARG A 153 -23.81 9.15 -3.19
N ALA A 154 -22.76 9.92 -2.91
CA ALA A 154 -22.85 11.31 -2.51
C ALA A 154 -23.59 12.15 -3.57
N LYS A 155 -23.24 11.98 -4.85
CA LYS A 155 -23.91 12.61 -6.00
C LYS A 155 -25.40 12.23 -6.06
N ALA A 156 -25.72 10.96 -5.94
CA ALA A 156 -27.11 10.47 -5.95
C ALA A 156 -27.94 10.98 -4.76
N MET A 157 -27.31 11.22 -3.61
CA MET A 157 -27.93 11.74 -2.40
C MET A 157 -27.99 13.29 -2.37
N GLY A 158 -27.36 13.98 -3.31
CA GLY A 158 -27.29 15.44 -3.33
C GLY A 158 -26.46 16.04 -2.18
N LEU A 159 -25.44 15.32 -1.70
CA LEU A 159 -24.56 15.78 -0.62
C LEU A 159 -23.53 16.77 -1.17
N ALA A 160 -23.85 18.06 -1.17
CA ALA A 160 -22.97 19.12 -1.66
C ALA A 160 -21.80 19.45 -0.71
N ASN A 161 -21.85 18.97 0.54
CA ASN A 161 -20.84 19.23 1.55
C ASN A 161 -19.81 18.09 1.70
N PHE A 162 -19.82 17.08 0.84
CA PHE A 162 -18.87 15.96 0.85
C PHE A 162 -17.87 16.10 -0.29
N SER A 163 -16.59 15.91 0.00
CA SER A 163 -15.53 15.82 -1.01
C SER A 163 -14.44 14.84 -0.58
N VAL A 164 -13.58 14.47 -1.52
CA VAL A 164 -12.51 13.50 -1.34
C VAL A 164 -11.17 14.12 -1.73
N TYR A 165 -10.19 14.05 -0.88
CA TYR A 165 -8.79 14.21 -1.25
C TYR A 165 -8.27 12.88 -1.77
N ALA A 166 -8.08 12.76 -3.08
CA ALA A 166 -7.69 11.51 -3.73
C ALA A 166 -6.16 11.36 -3.76
N ALA A 167 -5.61 10.59 -2.83
CA ALA A 167 -4.19 10.23 -2.78
C ALA A 167 -3.95 8.73 -3.07
N HIS A 168 -4.90 8.09 -3.76
CA HIS A 168 -4.78 6.69 -4.15
C HIS A 168 -3.69 6.49 -5.19
N LYS A 169 -3.06 5.34 -5.13
CA LYS A 169 -1.97 4.93 -6.01
C LYS A 169 -2.30 3.57 -6.64
N ASN A 170 -1.67 3.27 -7.78
CA ASN A 170 -1.78 1.96 -8.40
C ASN A 170 -0.44 1.21 -8.40
N MET A 171 -0.51 -0.08 -8.15
CA MET A 171 0.67 -0.90 -7.96
C MET A 171 1.49 -1.14 -9.25
N PRO A 172 0.90 -1.39 -10.42
CA PRO A 172 1.67 -1.70 -11.64
C PRO A 172 2.64 -0.59 -12.03
N GLY A 173 2.23 0.69 -11.96
CA GLY A 173 3.11 1.81 -12.29
C GLY A 173 4.34 1.91 -11.38
N ALA A 174 4.16 1.67 -10.07
CA ALA A 174 5.27 1.65 -9.13
C ALA A 174 6.24 0.49 -9.37
N LEU A 175 5.72 -0.68 -9.74
CA LEU A 175 6.53 -1.86 -10.06
C LEU A 175 7.34 -1.65 -11.34
N ASP A 176 6.80 -0.97 -12.35
CA ASP A 176 7.53 -0.68 -13.59
C ASP A 176 8.76 0.22 -13.32
N VAL A 177 8.58 1.27 -12.52
CA VAL A 177 9.70 2.15 -12.12
C VAL A 177 10.69 1.42 -11.22
N LEU A 178 10.19 0.63 -10.27
CA LEU A 178 11.03 -0.12 -9.33
C LEU A 178 11.92 -1.13 -10.05
N MET A 179 11.36 -1.92 -10.98
CA MET A 179 12.14 -2.90 -11.75
C MET A 179 13.07 -2.26 -12.77
N GLY A 180 12.81 -1.02 -13.18
CA GLY A 180 13.69 -0.22 -14.02
C GLY A 180 14.89 0.40 -13.29
N ASP A 181 14.93 0.33 -11.95
CA ASP A 181 16.01 0.91 -11.14
C ASP A 181 17.28 0.02 -11.18
N PRO A 182 18.40 0.49 -11.74
CA PRO A 182 19.62 -0.31 -11.88
C PRO A 182 20.32 -0.65 -10.55
N GLU A 183 20.00 0.08 -9.48
CA GLU A 183 20.54 -0.19 -8.15
C GLU A 183 19.80 -1.35 -7.45
N LEU A 184 18.61 -1.69 -7.94
CA LEU A 184 17.77 -2.71 -7.34
C LEU A 184 18.19 -4.11 -7.81
N LYS A 185 18.53 -4.97 -6.85
CA LYS A 185 18.90 -6.37 -7.09
C LYS A 185 17.78 -7.28 -6.58
N VAL A 186 16.68 -7.35 -7.33
CA VAL A 186 15.55 -8.24 -7.05
C VAL A 186 15.49 -9.30 -8.15
N ASN A 187 15.34 -10.55 -7.76
CA ASN A 187 15.29 -11.70 -8.66
C ASN A 187 13.85 -12.18 -8.88
N ALA A 188 12.92 -11.88 -7.95
CA ALA A 188 11.54 -12.29 -8.07
C ALA A 188 10.62 -11.44 -7.18
N LEU A 189 9.31 -11.45 -7.47
CA LEU A 189 8.31 -10.70 -6.72
C LEU A 189 7.25 -11.62 -6.09
N ILE A 190 6.97 -11.37 -4.81
CA ILE A 190 5.76 -11.86 -4.14
C ILE A 190 4.70 -10.77 -4.35
N LEU A 191 3.76 -11.04 -5.28
CA LEU A 191 2.77 -10.08 -5.74
C LEU A 191 1.59 -9.97 -4.77
N PRO A 192 0.95 -8.79 -4.68
CA PRO A 192 0.01 -8.46 -3.62
C PRO A 192 -1.36 -9.12 -3.86
N GLY A 193 -1.71 -10.14 -3.06
CA GLY A 193 -2.99 -10.84 -3.16
C GLY A 193 -4.20 -9.91 -3.10
N HIS A 194 -4.24 -8.94 -2.17
CA HIS A 194 -5.37 -8.01 -2.05
C HIS A 194 -5.56 -7.15 -3.31
N VAL A 195 -4.50 -6.52 -3.82
CA VAL A 195 -4.56 -5.72 -5.06
C VAL A 195 -4.99 -6.59 -6.23
N SER A 196 -4.45 -7.80 -6.32
CA SER A 196 -4.74 -8.74 -7.40
C SER A 196 -6.20 -9.24 -7.39
N THR A 197 -6.91 -9.22 -6.24
CA THR A 197 -8.36 -9.50 -6.23
C THR A 197 -9.15 -8.47 -7.03
N ILE A 198 -8.60 -7.28 -7.21
CA ILE A 198 -9.23 -6.19 -7.97
C ILE A 198 -8.74 -6.20 -9.41
N ILE A 199 -7.42 -6.16 -9.63
CA ILE A 199 -6.85 -5.94 -10.98
C ILE A 199 -6.51 -7.24 -11.73
N GLY A 200 -6.53 -8.40 -11.07
CA GLY A 200 -6.17 -9.68 -11.68
C GLY A 200 -4.67 -9.86 -11.88
N MET A 201 -4.33 -10.72 -12.84
CA MET A 201 -2.94 -11.09 -13.19
C MET A 201 -2.37 -10.27 -14.35
N LYS A 202 -3.22 -9.87 -15.30
CA LYS A 202 -2.79 -9.23 -16.57
C LYS A 202 -1.91 -7.99 -16.38
N PRO A 203 -2.20 -7.08 -15.43
CA PRO A 203 -1.40 -5.88 -15.22
C PRO A 203 0.04 -6.13 -14.77
N TYR A 204 0.40 -7.37 -14.41
CA TYR A 204 1.75 -7.73 -13.99
C TYR A 204 2.58 -8.42 -15.08
N GLN A 205 2.01 -8.75 -16.24
CA GLN A 205 2.70 -9.53 -17.29
C GLN A 205 4.00 -8.87 -17.77
N PHE A 206 4.04 -7.53 -17.78
CA PHE A 206 5.24 -6.78 -18.14
C PHE A 206 6.47 -7.11 -17.29
N LEU A 207 6.29 -7.59 -16.05
CA LEU A 207 7.39 -7.99 -15.17
C LEU A 207 8.17 -9.16 -15.79
N ALA A 208 7.46 -10.14 -16.31
CA ALA A 208 8.04 -11.30 -17.00
C ALA A 208 8.53 -10.92 -18.41
N GLU A 209 7.70 -10.21 -19.18
CA GLU A 209 7.97 -9.90 -20.58
C GLU A 209 9.11 -8.88 -20.78
N LYS A 210 9.12 -7.80 -19.99
CA LYS A 210 10.07 -6.69 -20.14
C LYS A 210 11.32 -6.87 -19.28
N TYR A 211 11.12 -7.35 -18.02
CA TYR A 211 12.20 -7.40 -17.03
C TYR A 211 12.73 -8.80 -16.76
N HIS A 212 12.07 -9.84 -17.30
CA HIS A 212 12.39 -11.25 -17.02
C HIS A 212 12.41 -11.57 -15.52
N ILE A 213 11.50 -10.94 -14.76
CA ILE A 213 11.33 -11.13 -13.33
C ILE A 213 10.11 -12.01 -13.08
N PRO A 214 10.26 -13.22 -12.49
CA PRO A 214 9.13 -14.05 -12.11
C PRO A 214 8.34 -13.39 -10.98
N GLY A 215 7.02 -13.56 -11.02
CA GLY A 215 6.13 -13.05 -10.00
C GLY A 215 5.06 -14.07 -9.62
N VAL A 216 4.80 -14.22 -8.32
CA VAL A 216 3.73 -15.09 -7.84
C VAL A 216 2.78 -14.32 -6.95
N ILE A 217 1.51 -14.31 -7.30
CA ILE A 217 0.43 -13.76 -6.47
C ILE A 217 0.14 -14.74 -5.35
N THR A 218 0.26 -14.29 -4.09
CA THR A 218 0.03 -15.14 -2.92
C THR A 218 -1.10 -14.64 -2.04
N GLY A 219 -1.70 -15.55 -1.27
CA GLY A 219 -2.51 -15.22 -0.11
C GLY A 219 -1.65 -14.84 1.11
N PHE A 220 -2.24 -14.82 2.29
CA PHE A 220 -1.61 -14.22 3.49
C PHE A 220 -1.39 -15.19 4.63
N GLU A 221 -1.94 -16.40 4.54
CA GLU A 221 -1.68 -17.43 5.52
C GLU A 221 -0.24 -17.97 5.34
N PRO A 222 0.37 -18.53 6.39
CA PRO A 222 1.76 -19.00 6.30
C PRO A 222 2.02 -19.95 5.13
N LEU A 223 1.11 -20.89 4.86
CA LEU A 223 1.25 -21.83 3.74
C LEU A 223 1.08 -21.15 2.39
N ASP A 224 0.22 -20.14 2.26
CA ASP A 224 0.09 -19.38 1.02
C ASP A 224 1.42 -18.70 0.64
N VAL A 225 2.07 -18.08 1.64
CA VAL A 225 3.35 -17.41 1.43
C VAL A 225 4.46 -18.41 1.09
N LEU A 226 4.52 -19.54 1.81
CA LEU A 226 5.50 -20.60 1.54
C LEU A 226 5.28 -21.24 0.16
N GLU A 227 4.02 -21.47 -0.25
CA GLU A 227 3.68 -21.98 -1.58
C GLU A 227 4.15 -21.03 -2.66
N GLY A 228 3.84 -19.72 -2.52
CA GLY A 228 4.31 -18.72 -3.47
C GLY A 228 5.84 -18.64 -3.56
N ILE A 229 6.54 -18.72 -2.44
CA ILE A 229 8.02 -18.78 -2.42
C ILE A 229 8.51 -20.04 -3.11
N ALA A 230 7.92 -21.21 -2.86
CA ALA A 230 8.30 -22.47 -3.51
C ALA A 230 8.09 -22.40 -5.04
N MET A 231 6.99 -21.79 -5.51
CA MET A 231 6.74 -21.57 -6.93
C MET A 231 7.79 -20.63 -7.54
N ILE A 232 8.16 -19.55 -6.85
CA ILE A 232 9.23 -18.63 -7.28
C ILE A 232 10.56 -19.39 -7.38
N MET A 233 10.94 -20.18 -6.36
CA MET A 233 12.18 -20.94 -6.39
C MET A 233 12.23 -21.94 -7.55
N ARG A 234 11.09 -22.55 -7.89
CA ARG A 234 10.97 -23.42 -9.06
C ARG A 234 11.21 -22.67 -10.34
N GLN A 235 10.59 -21.48 -10.53
CA GLN A 235 10.81 -20.65 -11.71
C GLN A 235 12.29 -20.26 -11.86
N LEU A 236 12.93 -19.83 -10.76
CA LEU A 236 14.35 -19.46 -10.76
C LEU A 236 15.25 -20.66 -11.09
N HIS A 237 14.94 -21.86 -10.59
CA HIS A 237 15.66 -23.10 -10.88
C HIS A 237 15.54 -23.51 -12.34
N GLU A 238 14.35 -23.35 -12.92
CA GLU A 238 14.04 -23.68 -14.33
C GLU A 238 14.51 -22.58 -15.31
N GLY A 239 14.96 -21.44 -14.82
CA GLY A 239 15.40 -20.30 -15.65
C GLY A 239 14.27 -19.64 -16.45
N ARG A 240 13.03 -19.71 -15.94
CA ARG A 240 11.85 -19.08 -16.56
C ARG A 240 11.35 -17.90 -15.73
N ALA A 241 10.60 -17.01 -16.36
CA ALA A 241 9.96 -15.88 -15.71
C ALA A 241 8.51 -15.78 -16.20
N GLU A 242 7.57 -16.03 -15.30
CA GLU A 242 6.13 -16.01 -15.56
C GLU A 242 5.39 -15.38 -14.37
N ILE A 243 4.16 -14.92 -14.60
CA ILE A 243 3.26 -14.48 -13.54
C ILE A 243 2.33 -15.63 -13.20
N GLU A 244 2.50 -16.19 -12.02
CA GLU A 244 1.71 -17.32 -11.53
C GLU A 244 0.78 -16.88 -10.38
N ASN A 245 -0.28 -17.65 -10.13
CA ASN A 245 -1.29 -17.37 -9.12
C ASN A 245 -1.41 -18.53 -8.12
N ALA A 246 -0.81 -18.39 -6.95
CA ALA A 246 -0.98 -19.28 -5.80
C ALA A 246 -2.22 -18.91 -4.94
N TYR A 247 -2.95 -17.86 -5.28
CA TYR A 247 -4.13 -17.38 -4.55
C TYR A 247 -5.42 -17.50 -5.36
N ALA A 248 -5.58 -18.61 -6.08
CA ALA A 248 -6.72 -18.84 -6.99
C ALA A 248 -8.10 -18.77 -6.31
N ARG A 249 -8.18 -19.01 -4.99
CA ARG A 249 -9.43 -18.85 -4.23
C ARG A 249 -9.88 -17.38 -4.07
N GLY A 250 -8.98 -16.41 -4.25
CA GLY A 250 -9.25 -14.98 -4.09
C GLY A 250 -9.03 -14.15 -5.35
N VAL A 251 -8.24 -14.64 -6.30
CA VAL A 251 -7.81 -13.87 -7.46
C VAL A 251 -8.25 -14.54 -8.75
N MET A 252 -9.06 -13.82 -9.52
CA MET A 252 -9.44 -14.17 -10.89
C MET A 252 -8.40 -13.57 -11.87
N PRO A 253 -8.06 -14.25 -12.99
CA PRO A 253 -7.09 -13.74 -13.94
C PRO A 253 -7.39 -12.33 -14.47
N GLU A 254 -8.66 -12.03 -14.72
CA GLU A 254 -9.16 -10.75 -15.24
C GLU A 254 -9.43 -9.70 -14.13
N GLY A 255 -9.32 -10.08 -12.87
CA GLY A 255 -9.69 -9.24 -11.74
C GLY A 255 -11.21 -9.16 -11.50
N ASN A 256 -11.64 -8.13 -10.78
CA ASN A 256 -13.03 -7.87 -10.45
C ASN A 256 -13.63 -6.82 -11.40
N PRO A 257 -14.47 -7.22 -12.37
CA PRO A 257 -14.98 -6.28 -13.36
C PRO A 257 -15.88 -5.18 -12.78
N VAL A 258 -16.57 -5.46 -11.68
CA VAL A 258 -17.43 -4.46 -11.01
C VAL A 258 -16.57 -3.40 -10.31
N ALA A 259 -15.51 -3.82 -9.66
CA ALA A 259 -14.58 -2.90 -8.99
C ALA A 259 -13.81 -2.05 -10.03
N LEU A 260 -13.33 -2.66 -11.10
CA LEU A 260 -12.64 -1.96 -12.19
C LEU A 260 -13.55 -0.94 -12.86
N ALA A 261 -14.78 -1.31 -13.20
CA ALA A 261 -15.76 -0.39 -13.78
C ALA A 261 -16.08 0.79 -12.84
N ALA A 262 -16.14 0.56 -11.52
CA ALA A 262 -16.36 1.64 -10.56
C ALA A 262 -15.17 2.62 -10.50
N ILE A 263 -13.94 2.12 -10.60
CA ILE A 263 -12.74 2.98 -10.70
C ILE A 263 -12.79 3.79 -11.99
N ASP A 264 -12.97 3.14 -13.14
CA ASP A 264 -12.95 3.76 -14.46
C ASP A 264 -14.04 4.82 -14.66
N GLU A 265 -15.18 4.68 -13.97
CA GLU A 265 -16.27 5.67 -14.05
C GLU A 265 -15.93 6.98 -13.32
N VAL A 266 -15.19 6.90 -12.21
CA VAL A 266 -14.98 8.06 -11.32
C VAL A 266 -13.58 8.65 -11.44
N PHE A 267 -12.60 7.84 -11.79
CA PHE A 267 -11.19 8.23 -11.78
C PHE A 267 -10.53 8.11 -13.16
N ASP A 268 -9.61 9.01 -13.42
CA ASP A 268 -8.56 8.86 -14.44
C ASP A 268 -7.23 8.55 -13.75
N THR A 269 -6.35 7.84 -14.46
CA THR A 269 -4.96 7.72 -14.02
C THR A 269 -4.21 9.04 -14.16
N CYS A 270 -3.29 9.31 -13.26
CA CYS A 270 -2.47 10.52 -13.29
C CYS A 270 -1.07 10.28 -12.73
N THR A 271 -0.18 11.24 -12.95
CA THR A 271 1.15 11.26 -12.31
C THR A 271 0.99 11.64 -10.85
N VAL A 272 1.54 10.81 -9.94
CA VAL A 272 1.58 11.09 -8.51
C VAL A 272 2.96 10.82 -7.94
N THR A 273 3.29 11.50 -6.85
CA THR A 273 4.56 11.29 -6.16
C THR A 273 4.45 10.14 -5.16
N TRP A 274 5.34 9.18 -5.30
CA TRP A 274 5.54 8.11 -4.33
C TRP A 274 6.71 8.45 -3.41
N ARG A 275 6.52 8.31 -2.11
CA ARG A 275 7.62 8.47 -1.16
C ARG A 275 8.73 7.47 -1.46
N GLY A 276 9.95 7.97 -1.64
CA GLY A 276 11.13 7.16 -1.92
C GLY A 276 11.33 6.76 -3.38
N LEU A 277 10.32 6.95 -4.25
CA LEU A 277 10.40 6.65 -5.69
C LEU A 277 10.24 7.90 -6.57
N GLY A 278 9.72 9.02 -6.00
CA GLY A 278 9.48 10.24 -6.77
C GLY A 278 8.18 10.23 -7.58
N PRO A 279 8.05 11.15 -8.55
CA PRO A 279 6.88 11.21 -9.42
C PRO A 279 6.88 10.06 -10.42
N ILE A 280 5.73 9.37 -10.53
CA ILE A 280 5.54 8.22 -11.42
C ILE A 280 4.31 8.48 -12.29
N GLU A 281 4.50 8.47 -13.59
CA GLU A 281 3.43 8.68 -14.57
C GLU A 281 2.41 7.55 -14.50
N GLY A 282 1.12 7.89 -14.56
CA GLY A 282 0.02 6.93 -14.58
C GLY A 282 -0.13 6.08 -13.32
N SER A 283 0.55 6.42 -12.21
CA SER A 283 0.61 5.60 -11.00
C SER A 283 -0.34 6.03 -9.89
N GLY A 284 -1.22 6.96 -10.15
CA GLY A 284 -2.24 7.41 -9.21
C GLY A 284 -3.56 7.70 -9.88
N TYR A 285 -4.51 8.18 -9.09
CA TYR A 285 -5.86 8.43 -9.51
C TYR A 285 -6.28 9.87 -9.22
N ARG A 286 -6.86 10.55 -10.21
CA ARG A 286 -7.53 11.84 -10.06
C ARG A 286 -9.02 11.68 -10.32
N ILE A 287 -9.84 12.46 -9.64
CA ILE A 287 -11.29 12.47 -9.84
C ILE A 287 -11.59 13.12 -11.21
N ARG A 288 -12.44 12.47 -12.01
CA ARG A 288 -12.87 12.96 -13.32
C ARG A 288 -13.66 14.25 -13.23
N ASP A 289 -13.69 15.02 -14.31
CA ASP A 289 -14.36 16.31 -14.36
C ASP A 289 -15.87 16.22 -14.09
N GLU A 290 -16.52 15.11 -14.45
CA GLU A 290 -17.94 14.84 -14.16
C GLU A 290 -18.25 14.74 -12.66
N PHE A 291 -17.22 14.59 -11.84
CA PHE A 291 -17.28 14.50 -10.37
C PHE A 291 -16.45 15.60 -9.69
N ALA A 292 -16.13 16.69 -10.40
CA ALA A 292 -15.27 17.78 -9.91
C ALA A 292 -15.75 18.39 -8.59
N ASP A 293 -17.07 18.45 -8.36
CA ASP A 293 -17.67 18.96 -7.13
C ASP A 293 -17.34 18.09 -5.89
N PHE A 294 -16.81 16.89 -6.10
CA PHE A 294 -16.36 15.97 -5.06
C PHE A 294 -14.84 15.91 -4.90
N ASP A 295 -14.09 16.72 -5.66
CA ASP A 295 -12.64 16.82 -5.53
C ASP A 295 -12.28 17.91 -4.52
N ALA A 296 -11.73 17.50 -3.38
CA ALA A 296 -11.39 18.43 -2.31
C ALA A 296 -10.43 19.56 -2.75
N MET A 297 -9.53 19.28 -3.69
CA MET A 297 -8.58 20.28 -4.19
C MET A 297 -9.20 21.28 -5.17
N ARG A 298 -10.34 20.94 -5.77
CA ARG A 298 -11.12 21.86 -6.61
C ARG A 298 -12.15 22.66 -5.80
N VAL A 299 -12.66 22.04 -4.72
CA VAL A 299 -13.69 22.67 -3.86
C VAL A 299 -13.07 23.62 -2.83
N HIS A 300 -11.85 23.33 -2.37
CA HIS A 300 -11.18 24.09 -1.33
C HIS A 300 -9.85 24.65 -1.82
N GLU A 301 -9.69 25.96 -1.74
CA GLU A 301 -8.41 26.62 -1.94
C GLU A 301 -7.60 26.53 -0.64
N VAL A 302 -6.45 25.88 -0.68
CA VAL A 302 -5.53 25.77 0.45
C VAL A 302 -4.10 26.08 0.02
N GLU A 303 -3.40 26.80 0.89
CA GLU A 303 -1.97 27.02 0.74
C GLU A 303 -1.23 25.92 1.50
N VAL A 304 -0.42 25.14 0.79
CA VAL A 304 0.37 24.04 1.36
C VAL A 304 1.75 24.57 1.71
N GLU A 305 2.16 24.35 2.96
CA GLU A 305 3.51 24.71 3.43
C GLU A 305 4.58 24.02 2.58
N PRO A 306 5.80 24.61 2.44
CA PRO A 306 6.92 23.94 1.77
C PRO A 306 7.22 22.58 2.39
N THR A 307 7.20 21.53 1.58
CA THR A 307 7.42 20.17 2.04
C THR A 307 8.88 19.95 2.46
N ILE A 308 9.06 19.38 3.65
CA ILE A 308 10.37 19.04 4.21
C ILE A 308 10.40 17.55 4.54
N GLU A 309 11.34 16.83 3.92
CA GLU A 309 11.58 15.42 4.26
C GLU A 309 12.23 15.27 5.64
N PRO A 310 11.83 14.28 6.46
CA PRO A 310 12.40 14.09 7.79
C PRO A 310 13.88 13.77 7.72
N LYS A 311 14.71 14.58 8.39
CA LYS A 311 16.16 14.40 8.42
C LYS A 311 16.55 13.03 9.00
N GLY A 312 17.39 12.28 8.26
CA GLY A 312 17.93 10.99 8.68
C GLY A 312 16.97 9.81 8.52
N CYS A 313 15.70 10.01 8.16
CA CYS A 313 14.80 8.93 7.83
C CYS A 313 15.21 8.28 6.50
N ARG A 314 15.36 6.95 6.49
CA ARG A 314 15.73 6.15 5.32
C ARG A 314 14.53 5.33 4.79
N CYS A 315 13.32 5.85 5.00
CA CYS A 315 12.08 5.18 4.59
C CYS A 315 12.08 4.88 3.08
N GLY A 316 12.59 5.80 2.25
CA GLY A 316 12.70 5.60 0.81
C GLY A 316 13.58 4.40 0.43
N ASP A 317 14.73 4.24 1.08
CA ASP A 317 15.64 3.10 0.80
C ASP A 317 15.06 1.78 1.28
N VAL A 318 14.32 1.81 2.40
CA VAL A 318 13.58 0.63 2.89
C VAL A 318 12.49 0.22 1.91
N LEU A 319 11.71 1.18 1.39
CA LEU A 319 10.64 0.93 0.42
C LEU A 319 11.17 0.44 -0.94
N ARG A 320 12.39 0.81 -1.29
CA ARG A 320 13.10 0.30 -2.47
C ARG A 320 13.77 -1.06 -2.21
N GLY A 321 13.74 -1.58 -0.99
CA GLY A 321 14.39 -2.86 -0.63
C GLY A 321 15.93 -2.81 -0.62
N ILE A 322 16.52 -1.61 -0.70
CA ILE A 322 17.98 -1.39 -0.68
C ILE A 322 18.51 -1.60 0.74
N MET A 323 17.72 -1.22 1.74
CA MET A 323 18.08 -1.23 3.16
C MET A 323 17.04 -1.98 3.98
N ALA A 324 17.47 -2.81 4.93
CA ALA A 324 16.57 -3.34 5.94
C ALA A 324 16.22 -2.27 7.00
N PRO A 325 15.02 -2.30 7.60
CA PRO A 325 14.65 -1.36 8.65
C PRO A 325 15.65 -1.28 9.81
N SER A 326 16.25 -2.41 10.21
CA SER A 326 17.25 -2.51 11.27
C SER A 326 18.56 -1.75 10.98
N GLU A 327 18.85 -1.48 9.71
CA GLU A 327 20.04 -0.74 9.27
C GLU A 327 19.82 0.78 9.30
N CYS A 328 18.56 1.24 9.43
CA CYS A 328 18.25 2.66 9.50
C CYS A 328 18.80 3.26 10.82
N PRO A 329 19.57 4.36 10.76
CA PRO A 329 20.22 4.95 11.94
C PRO A 329 19.24 5.44 13.01
N LEU A 330 17.98 5.71 12.65
CA LEU A 330 16.93 6.14 13.56
C LEU A 330 16.14 4.98 14.18
N PHE A 331 16.22 3.78 13.62
CA PHE A 331 15.42 2.63 14.03
C PHE A 331 15.70 2.24 15.47
N ARG A 332 14.63 2.06 16.29
CA ARG A 332 14.67 1.74 17.74
C ARG A 332 15.42 2.75 18.63
N LYS A 333 15.89 3.85 18.07
CA LYS A 333 16.55 4.94 18.83
C LYS A 333 15.62 6.14 18.97
N VAL A 334 15.44 6.87 17.88
CA VAL A 334 14.57 8.04 17.79
C VAL A 334 13.22 7.69 17.18
N CYS A 335 13.22 6.77 16.20
CA CYS A 335 12.03 6.34 15.49
C CYS A 335 11.45 5.06 16.13
N THR A 336 10.32 5.20 16.82
CA THR A 336 9.56 4.14 17.48
C THR A 336 8.07 4.27 17.10
N PRO A 337 7.23 3.25 17.36
CA PRO A 337 5.78 3.36 17.13
C PRO A 337 5.11 4.50 17.91
N GLU A 338 5.66 4.87 19.08
CA GLU A 338 5.18 5.96 19.91
C GLU A 338 5.66 7.33 19.40
N ASN A 339 6.84 7.36 18.77
CA ASN A 339 7.44 8.57 18.20
C ASN A 339 7.93 8.32 16.77
N PRO A 340 7.02 8.12 15.81
CA PRO A 340 7.40 7.80 14.43
C PRO A 340 7.99 9.02 13.73
N VAL A 341 9.17 8.83 13.10
CA VAL A 341 9.79 9.85 12.25
C VAL A 341 9.31 9.72 10.80
N GLY A 342 9.00 8.51 10.36
CA GLY A 342 8.46 8.24 9.03
C GLY A 342 7.24 7.34 9.06
N PRO A 343 6.43 7.33 7.98
CA PRO A 343 5.17 6.61 7.92
C PRO A 343 5.30 5.09 8.03
N CYS A 344 6.44 4.51 7.63
CA CYS A 344 6.69 3.07 7.77
C CYS A 344 6.73 2.58 9.22
N MET A 345 6.90 3.48 10.21
CA MET A 345 6.81 3.17 11.64
C MET A 345 5.40 3.40 12.19
N VAL A 346 4.55 4.17 11.48
CA VAL A 346 3.17 4.47 11.88
C VAL A 346 2.24 3.31 11.53
N SER A 347 2.25 2.90 10.27
CA SER A 347 1.33 1.88 9.78
C SER A 347 1.69 0.51 10.34
N SER A 348 0.66 -0.23 10.77
CA SER A 348 0.81 -1.63 11.19
C SER A 348 1.35 -2.54 10.06
N GLU A 349 1.15 -2.14 8.81
CA GLU A 349 1.66 -2.80 7.61
C GLU A 349 3.02 -2.26 7.12
N GLY A 350 3.56 -1.26 7.81
CA GLY A 350 4.85 -0.67 7.45
C GLY A 350 6.01 -1.59 7.79
N SER A 351 7.01 -1.64 6.92
CA SER A 351 8.19 -2.49 7.09
C SER A 351 8.92 -2.20 8.41
N CYS A 352 9.09 -0.92 8.77
CA CYS A 352 9.73 -0.55 10.03
C CYS A 352 8.92 -1.00 11.25
N ALA A 353 7.59 -0.84 11.22
CA ALA A 353 6.72 -1.27 12.31
C ALA A 353 6.71 -2.80 12.47
N ALA A 354 6.69 -3.54 11.36
CA ALA A 354 6.79 -5.00 11.36
C ALA A 354 8.13 -5.47 11.95
N TYR A 355 9.24 -4.88 11.52
CA TYR A 355 10.56 -5.18 12.08
C TYR A 355 10.67 -4.81 13.57
N PHE A 356 10.10 -3.69 13.96
CA PHE A 356 10.11 -3.28 15.37
C PHE A 356 9.38 -4.28 16.27
N ARG A 357 8.28 -4.84 15.78
CA ARG A 357 7.42 -5.74 16.55
C ARG A 357 7.91 -7.18 16.60
N TYR A 358 8.52 -7.68 15.52
CA TYR A 358 8.74 -9.11 15.35
C TYR A 358 10.23 -9.53 15.29
N TYR A 359 11.17 -8.61 15.13
CA TYR A 359 12.61 -8.83 15.13
C TYR A 359 13.31 -7.96 16.17
#